data_88055d9d878f77e88245cc3007661f5f
#
_entry.id   88055d9d878f77e88245cc3007661f5f
#
_cell.length_a   1.000
_cell.length_b   1.000
_cell.length_c   1.000
_cell.angle_alpha   90.00
_cell.angle_beta   90.00
_cell.angle_gamma   90.00
#
_symmetry.space_group_name_H-M   'P 1'
#
loop_
_entity.id
_entity.type
_entity.pdbx_description
1 polymer ?
#
loop_
_entity_poly.entity_id
_entity_poly.type
_entity_poly.pdbx_seq_one_letter_code
_entity_poly.pdbx_strand_id
1 'polypeptide(L)'
;MKKVCVISCPIATRSGYGARARDFVRSLIDLKGEEWDIKILSQRWGQTPMNALTPDDNDLISRLIPKLESKPDVWIQVTIPSEFASVGHFNIGVSAVIETSDASAEFIEGCNRMDLNIVSSKHSAATLTAVYDKLNDQTKEKIGELRIEKPVEVLFEGYDTDVYDNKKPISDTVKKVFSDIPESFCFLFVGHWLQGALGHDRKNIYSLIKVFLNTFKGTSLRGGSKPALILKTNNGNP
;
A
#
# COMPACT_ATOMS: atom_id res chain seq x y z
N MET A 1 24.87 22.97 -4.14
CA MET A 1 23.58 22.76 -3.42
C MET A 1 23.17 21.30 -3.61
N LYS A 2 22.61 20.67 -2.58
CA LYS A 2 22.02 19.34 -2.71
C LYS A 2 20.74 19.41 -3.59
N LYS A 3 20.48 18.36 -4.36
CA LYS A 3 19.19 18.22 -5.07
C LYS A 3 18.06 18.09 -4.06
N VAL A 4 16.97 18.81 -4.26
CA VAL A 4 15.78 18.73 -3.41
C VAL A 4 14.87 17.63 -3.93
N CYS A 5 14.64 16.61 -3.12
CA CYS A 5 13.70 15.53 -3.39
C CYS A 5 12.53 15.62 -2.41
N VAL A 6 11.32 15.75 -2.91
CA VAL A 6 10.12 15.72 -2.07
C VAL A 6 9.34 14.45 -2.35
N ILE A 7 9.04 13.70 -1.28
CA ILE A 7 8.25 12.47 -1.35
C ILE A 7 6.88 12.75 -0.73
N SER A 8 5.85 12.79 -1.57
CA SER A 8 4.46 12.90 -1.14
C SER A 8 3.88 11.51 -0.96
N CYS A 9 3.59 11.13 0.29
CA CYS A 9 3.20 9.77 0.60
C CYS A 9 2.41 9.67 1.92
N PRO A 10 1.65 8.58 2.14
CA PRO A 10 0.88 8.37 3.36
C PRO A 10 1.75 7.89 4.54
N ILE A 11 2.86 8.57 4.80
CA ILE A 11 3.95 8.15 5.71
C ILE A 11 3.46 7.84 7.14
N ALA A 12 2.50 8.64 7.65
CA ALA A 12 1.99 8.54 9.00
C ALA A 12 0.81 7.57 9.15
N THR A 13 0.35 6.91 8.07
CA THR A 13 -0.85 6.10 8.11
C THR A 13 -0.61 4.65 8.50
N ARG A 14 -1.58 4.04 9.19
CA ARG A 14 -1.60 2.59 9.46
C ARG A 14 -2.24 1.85 8.29
N SER A 15 -1.62 1.91 7.12
CA SER A 15 -2.05 1.24 5.90
C SER A 15 -0.89 0.51 5.23
N GLY A 16 -1.19 -0.37 4.26
CA GLY A 16 -0.16 -1.00 3.42
C GLY A 16 0.67 0.04 2.66
N TYR A 17 0.01 1.03 2.06
CA TYR A 17 0.72 2.15 1.42
C TYR A 17 1.58 2.97 2.40
N GLY A 18 1.12 3.16 3.66
CA GLY A 18 1.91 3.81 4.69
C GLY A 18 3.15 3.01 5.09
N ALA A 19 3.02 1.69 5.25
CA ALA A 19 4.16 0.81 5.51
C ALA A 19 5.16 0.85 4.36
N ARG A 20 4.68 0.64 3.13
CA ARG A 20 5.50 0.74 1.91
C ARG A 20 6.20 2.10 1.80
N ALA A 21 5.51 3.19 2.11
CA ALA A 21 6.09 4.53 2.06
C ALA A 21 7.24 4.68 3.06
N ARG A 22 7.11 4.17 4.29
CA ARG A 22 8.18 4.23 5.30
C ARG A 22 9.42 3.45 4.85
N ASP A 23 9.23 2.24 4.33
CA ASP A 23 10.34 1.41 3.85
C ASP A 23 11.03 2.05 2.64
N PHE A 24 10.23 2.57 1.69
CA PHE A 24 10.74 3.25 0.50
C PHE A 24 11.54 4.51 0.85
N VAL A 25 11.01 5.35 1.75
CA VAL A 25 11.68 6.59 2.18
C VAL A 25 12.99 6.28 2.90
N ARG A 26 13.00 5.30 3.82
CA ARG A 26 14.22 4.87 4.53
C ARG A 26 15.28 4.37 3.55
N SER A 27 14.89 3.51 2.63
CA SER A 27 15.82 3.03 1.58
C SER A 27 16.39 4.17 0.74
N LEU A 28 15.59 5.18 0.43
CA LEU A 28 16.07 6.35 -0.32
C LEU A 28 16.98 7.23 0.53
N ILE A 29 16.71 7.39 1.82
CA ILE A 29 17.57 8.10 2.76
C ILE A 29 18.93 7.41 2.85
N ASP A 30 18.97 6.09 3.00
CA ASP A 30 20.18 5.30 3.08
C ASP A 30 21.03 5.42 1.79
N LEU A 31 20.37 5.42 0.63
CA LEU A 31 21.06 5.48 -0.66
C LEU A 31 21.50 6.89 -1.06
N LYS A 32 20.74 7.92 -0.69
CA LYS A 32 20.89 9.29 -1.25
C LYS A 32 20.86 10.41 -0.21
N GLY A 33 20.70 10.14 1.06
CA GLY A 33 20.56 11.16 2.09
C GLY A 33 21.77 12.09 2.25
N GLU A 34 22.96 11.63 1.86
CA GLU A 34 24.13 12.49 1.84
C GLU A 34 24.18 13.45 0.63
N GLU A 35 23.67 13.00 -0.51
CA GLU A 35 23.71 13.74 -1.79
C GLU A 35 22.48 14.65 -1.96
N TRP A 36 21.32 14.23 -1.44
CA TRP A 36 20.01 14.87 -1.66
C TRP A 36 19.45 15.45 -0.36
N ASP A 37 18.73 16.55 -0.48
CA ASP A 37 17.87 17.07 0.58
C ASP A 37 16.49 16.42 0.43
N ILE A 38 16.27 15.33 1.18
CA ILE A 38 15.05 14.51 1.11
C ILE A 38 14.05 15.06 2.12
N LYS A 39 12.88 15.47 1.63
CA LYS A 39 11.75 15.99 2.41
C LYS A 39 10.51 15.13 2.19
N ILE A 40 9.64 15.09 3.20
CA ILE A 40 8.44 14.25 3.18
C ILE A 40 7.21 15.15 3.32
N LEU A 41 6.29 15.08 2.35
CA LEU A 41 4.98 15.69 2.42
C LEU A 41 3.95 14.61 2.76
N SER A 42 3.44 14.63 4.01
CA SER A 42 2.52 13.60 4.47
C SER A 42 1.14 13.71 3.82
N GLN A 43 0.65 12.62 3.26
CA GLN A 43 -0.70 12.49 2.72
C GLN A 43 -1.61 11.70 3.66
N ARG A 44 -2.91 11.91 3.53
CA ARG A 44 -3.92 11.01 4.09
C ARG A 44 -4.11 9.78 3.18
N TRP A 45 -4.58 8.69 3.76
CA TRP A 45 -4.96 7.49 3.04
C TRP A 45 -6.36 7.07 3.48
N GLY A 46 -7.37 7.57 2.78
CA GLY A 46 -8.76 7.36 3.16
C GLY A 46 -9.00 7.73 4.63
N GLN A 47 -9.70 6.87 5.35
CA GLN A 47 -10.01 7.03 6.77
C GLN A 47 -9.04 6.28 7.70
N THR A 48 -7.87 5.87 7.20
CA THR A 48 -6.90 5.16 8.04
C THR A 48 -6.31 6.06 9.13
N PRO A 49 -6.03 5.53 10.34
CA PRO A 49 -5.39 6.29 11.42
C PRO A 49 -4.03 6.85 10.99
N MET A 50 -3.74 8.09 11.39
CA MET A 50 -2.52 8.85 11.07
C MET A 50 -1.47 8.80 12.21
N ASN A 51 -1.43 7.73 12.99
CA ASN A 51 -0.59 7.58 14.18
C ASN A 51 0.40 6.41 14.06
N ALA A 52 0.88 6.15 12.85
CA ALA A 52 1.85 5.07 12.63
C ALA A 52 3.27 5.46 13.02
N LEU A 53 3.63 6.75 12.97
CA LEU A 53 4.94 7.24 13.38
C LEU A 53 5.02 7.33 14.90
N THR A 54 6.14 6.92 15.45
CA THR A 54 6.48 6.97 16.86
C THR A 54 7.73 7.85 17.08
N PRO A 55 8.10 8.22 18.30
CA PRO A 55 9.35 8.96 18.55
C PRO A 55 10.61 8.28 18.01
N ASP A 56 10.57 6.94 17.82
CA ASP A 56 11.70 6.19 17.28
C ASP A 56 11.89 6.42 15.77
N ASP A 57 10.85 6.97 15.07
CA ASP A 57 10.89 7.30 13.66
C ASP A 57 11.45 8.70 13.38
N ASN A 58 12.39 9.19 14.19
CA ASN A 58 12.95 10.54 14.08
C ASN A 58 13.64 10.80 12.74
N ASP A 59 14.18 9.76 12.11
CA ASP A 59 14.73 9.78 10.75
C ASP A 59 13.72 10.27 9.70
N LEU A 60 12.45 9.91 9.86
CA LEU A 60 11.33 10.33 9.01
C LEU A 60 10.71 11.65 9.49
N ILE A 61 10.49 11.77 10.82
CA ILE A 61 9.80 12.92 11.42
C ILE A 61 10.56 14.22 11.16
N SER A 62 11.89 14.21 11.27
CA SER A 62 12.74 15.39 11.05
C SER A 62 12.71 15.91 9.60
N ARG A 63 12.20 15.12 8.66
CA ARG A 63 12.08 15.46 7.24
C ARG A 63 10.68 15.89 6.82
N LEU A 64 9.71 15.85 7.73
CA LEU A 64 8.35 16.26 7.43
C LEU A 64 8.28 17.77 7.13
N ILE A 65 7.61 18.12 6.04
CA ILE A 65 7.30 19.49 5.68
C ILE A 65 5.77 19.70 5.66
N PRO A 66 5.27 20.87 6.10
CA PRO A 66 3.83 21.14 6.10
C PRO A 66 3.28 21.47 4.70
N LYS A 67 4.13 21.99 3.82
CA LYS A 67 3.77 22.39 2.44
C LYS A 67 5.03 22.48 1.57
N LEU A 68 4.82 22.47 0.26
CA LEU A 68 5.87 22.81 -0.70
C LEU A 68 6.14 24.32 -0.66
N GLU A 69 7.42 24.69 -0.61
CA GLU A 69 7.88 26.07 -0.69
C GLU A 69 8.32 26.45 -2.11
N SER A 70 8.81 25.48 -2.87
CA SER A 70 9.27 25.65 -4.24
C SER A 70 9.12 24.34 -5.02
N LYS A 71 9.25 24.43 -6.34
CA LYS A 71 9.27 23.27 -7.23
C LYS A 71 10.52 22.42 -6.94
N PRO A 72 10.39 21.13 -6.51
CA PRO A 72 11.53 20.28 -6.22
C PRO A 72 12.22 19.78 -7.50
N ASP A 73 13.49 19.42 -7.40
CA ASP A 73 14.20 18.77 -8.50
C ASP A 73 13.59 17.41 -8.82
N VAL A 74 13.27 16.64 -7.77
CA VAL A 74 12.60 15.35 -7.88
C VAL A 74 11.35 15.33 -7.03
N TRP A 75 10.24 14.96 -7.63
CA TRP A 75 8.97 14.70 -6.97
C TRP A 75 8.66 13.21 -7.04
N ILE A 76 8.46 12.58 -5.90
CA ILE A 76 8.04 11.19 -5.82
C ILE A 76 6.67 11.15 -5.14
N GLN A 77 5.70 10.51 -5.78
CA GLN A 77 4.37 10.38 -5.22
C GLN A 77 4.00 8.91 -5.04
N VAL A 78 3.73 8.51 -3.79
CA VAL A 78 3.36 7.14 -3.43
C VAL A 78 1.86 7.09 -3.15
N THR A 79 1.08 6.73 -4.17
CA THR A 79 -0.39 6.68 -4.13
C THR A 79 -0.95 5.88 -5.30
N ILE A 80 -2.27 5.89 -5.50
CA ILE A 80 -2.90 5.31 -6.70
C ILE A 80 -2.66 6.22 -7.93
N PRO A 81 -2.54 5.65 -9.14
CA PRO A 81 -2.14 6.45 -10.31
C PRO A 81 -3.09 7.60 -10.67
N SER A 82 -4.39 7.47 -10.41
CA SER A 82 -5.36 8.56 -10.67
C SER A 82 -5.03 9.86 -9.92
N GLU A 83 -4.34 9.77 -8.77
CA GLU A 83 -3.93 10.91 -7.95
C GLU A 83 -2.53 11.46 -8.31
N PHE A 84 -1.82 10.86 -9.24
CA PHE A 84 -0.49 11.35 -9.64
C PHE A 84 -0.54 12.76 -10.21
N ALA A 85 0.39 13.61 -9.77
CA ALA A 85 0.54 14.98 -10.20
C ALA A 85 2.00 15.30 -10.55
N SER A 86 2.20 15.97 -11.69
CA SER A 86 3.51 16.44 -12.13
C SER A 86 3.85 17.76 -11.43
N VAL A 87 4.61 17.68 -10.34
CA VAL A 87 4.91 18.82 -9.44
C VAL A 87 6.38 19.21 -9.50
N GLY A 88 7.27 18.25 -9.68
CA GLY A 88 8.73 18.44 -9.73
C GLY A 88 9.27 18.73 -11.13
N HIS A 89 10.58 18.93 -11.20
CA HIS A 89 11.27 18.95 -12.50
C HIS A 89 11.33 17.53 -13.09
N PHE A 90 11.48 16.50 -12.24
CA PHE A 90 11.37 15.10 -12.61
C PHE A 90 10.37 14.42 -11.64
N ASN A 91 9.42 13.67 -12.18
CA ASN A 91 8.27 13.16 -11.45
C ASN A 91 8.23 11.64 -11.49
N ILE A 92 8.17 11.00 -10.32
CA ILE A 92 8.14 9.55 -10.17
C ILE A 92 6.84 9.14 -9.47
N GLY A 93 6.04 8.31 -10.13
CA GLY A 93 4.87 7.66 -9.51
C GLY A 93 5.25 6.31 -8.93
N VAL A 94 4.87 6.04 -7.69
CA VAL A 94 5.06 4.74 -7.03
C VAL A 94 3.71 4.19 -6.63
N SER A 95 3.33 3.02 -7.15
CA SER A 95 2.00 2.44 -6.93
C SER A 95 2.02 0.92 -6.95
N ALA A 96 1.11 0.29 -6.21
CA ALA A 96 0.78 -1.12 -6.37
C ALA A 96 -0.14 -1.36 -7.58
N VAL A 97 -0.69 -0.30 -8.15
CA VAL A 97 -1.67 -0.32 -9.26
C VAL A 97 -2.96 -1.04 -8.84
N ILE A 98 -3.28 -2.18 -9.45
CA ILE A 98 -4.53 -2.90 -9.21
C ILE A 98 -4.32 -4.41 -9.31
N GLU A 99 -5.20 -5.19 -8.68
CA GLU A 99 -5.13 -6.65 -8.64
C GLU A 99 -5.94 -7.33 -9.77
N THR A 100 -6.67 -6.56 -10.61
CA THR A 100 -7.42 -7.05 -11.78
C THR A 100 -6.52 -7.22 -13.00
N SER A 101 -7.08 -7.68 -14.13
CA SER A 101 -6.33 -7.93 -15.38
C SER A 101 -5.86 -6.64 -16.04
N ASP A 102 -6.68 -5.58 -15.99
CA ASP A 102 -6.45 -4.31 -16.68
C ASP A 102 -6.61 -3.15 -15.72
N ALA A 103 -5.68 -2.20 -15.76
CA ALA A 103 -5.80 -0.94 -15.07
C ALA A 103 -6.81 -0.04 -15.78
N SER A 104 -7.53 0.80 -15.04
CA SER A 104 -8.51 1.73 -15.62
C SER A 104 -7.83 2.80 -16.49
N ALA A 105 -8.60 3.42 -17.38
CA ALA A 105 -8.15 4.55 -18.20
C ALA A 105 -7.55 5.67 -17.34
N GLU A 106 -8.20 6.02 -16.22
CA GLU A 106 -7.70 7.03 -15.28
C GLU A 106 -6.32 6.69 -14.70
N PHE A 107 -6.02 5.40 -14.49
CA PHE A 107 -4.71 4.97 -14.01
C PHE A 107 -3.64 5.14 -15.09
N ILE A 108 -3.97 4.81 -16.35
CA ILE A 108 -3.07 5.04 -17.49
C ILE A 108 -2.78 6.53 -17.67
N GLU A 109 -3.82 7.39 -17.60
CA GLU A 109 -3.65 8.84 -17.65
C GLU A 109 -2.78 9.36 -16.51
N GLY A 110 -3.00 8.84 -15.30
CA GLY A 110 -2.19 9.19 -14.14
C GLY A 110 -0.71 8.84 -14.32
N CYS A 111 -0.44 7.62 -14.77
CA CYS A 111 0.93 7.20 -15.06
C CYS A 111 1.58 8.04 -16.16
N ASN A 112 0.83 8.47 -17.16
CA ASN A 112 1.35 9.31 -18.25
C ASN A 112 1.68 10.76 -17.80
N ARG A 113 1.21 11.20 -16.63
CA ARG A 113 1.63 12.47 -16.01
C ARG A 113 3.02 12.41 -15.37
N MET A 114 3.54 11.23 -15.13
CA MET A 114 4.84 11.02 -14.49
C MET A 114 5.94 10.79 -15.54
N ASP A 115 7.19 11.08 -15.17
CA ASP A 115 8.35 10.81 -16.05
C ASP A 115 8.82 9.36 -15.91
N LEU A 116 8.57 8.75 -14.75
CA LEU A 116 8.85 7.34 -14.43
C LEU A 116 7.77 6.79 -13.53
N ASN A 117 7.33 5.57 -13.77
CA ASN A 117 6.43 4.84 -12.91
C ASN A 117 7.14 3.63 -12.30
N ILE A 118 7.03 3.46 -10.99
CA ILE A 118 7.55 2.32 -10.23
C ILE A 118 6.37 1.52 -9.69
N VAL A 119 6.32 0.25 -10.04
CA VAL A 119 5.26 -0.67 -9.62
C VAL A 119 5.83 -1.84 -8.82
N SER A 120 4.99 -2.46 -7.98
CA SER A 120 5.42 -3.49 -7.03
C SER A 120 5.67 -4.87 -7.64
N SER A 121 5.15 -5.14 -8.85
CA SER A 121 5.24 -6.47 -9.45
C SER A 121 5.16 -6.44 -10.98
N LYS A 122 5.58 -7.55 -11.60
CA LYS A 122 5.36 -7.77 -13.05
C LYS A 122 3.88 -7.81 -13.41
N HIS A 123 3.03 -8.32 -12.50
CA HIS A 123 1.58 -8.27 -12.67
C HIS A 123 1.09 -6.82 -12.76
N SER A 124 1.46 -5.98 -11.80
CA SER A 124 1.10 -4.55 -11.80
C SER A 124 1.58 -3.83 -13.08
N ALA A 125 2.79 -4.15 -13.57
CA ALA A 125 3.27 -3.60 -14.83
C ALA A 125 2.43 -4.07 -16.02
N ALA A 126 2.03 -5.36 -16.05
CA ALA A 126 1.22 -5.92 -17.10
C ALA A 126 -0.19 -5.28 -17.16
N THR A 127 -0.81 -4.97 -16.01
CA THR A 127 -2.14 -4.31 -16.01
C THR A 127 -2.12 -2.93 -16.66
N LEU A 128 -0.97 -2.24 -16.67
CA LEU A 128 -0.82 -0.93 -17.31
C LEU A 128 -0.68 -1.01 -18.84
N THR A 129 -0.61 -2.20 -19.43
CA THR A 129 -0.59 -2.36 -20.90
C THR A 129 -1.97 -2.27 -21.54
N ALA A 130 -3.03 -2.09 -20.74
CA ALA A 130 -4.39 -1.86 -21.24
C ALA A 130 -4.44 -0.67 -22.20
N VAL A 131 -5.27 -0.78 -23.22
CA VAL A 131 -5.45 0.24 -24.26
C VAL A 131 -6.92 0.62 -24.33
N TYR A 132 -7.20 1.91 -24.35
CA TYR A 132 -8.55 2.46 -24.39
C TYR A 132 -8.70 3.39 -25.58
N ASP A 133 -9.87 3.38 -26.21
CA ASP A 133 -10.19 4.33 -27.27
C ASP A 133 -10.39 5.74 -26.68
N LYS A 134 -9.68 6.72 -27.21
CA LYS A 134 -9.99 8.13 -26.99
C LYS A 134 -11.11 8.52 -27.94
N LEU A 135 -12.22 8.96 -27.38
CA LEU A 135 -13.38 9.38 -28.15
C LEU A 135 -13.50 10.91 -28.15
N ASN A 136 -13.93 11.47 -29.28
CA ASN A 136 -14.37 12.85 -29.32
C ASN A 136 -15.61 13.03 -28.43
N ASP A 137 -15.62 14.01 -27.56
CA ASP A 137 -16.71 14.19 -26.58
C ASP A 137 -18.07 14.48 -27.24
N GLN A 138 -18.07 15.12 -28.40
CA GLN A 138 -19.28 15.51 -29.12
C GLN A 138 -19.75 14.44 -30.12
N THR A 139 -18.83 13.97 -30.97
CA THR A 139 -19.18 13.02 -32.07
C THR A 139 -19.12 11.56 -31.63
N LYS A 140 -18.47 11.25 -30.50
CA LYS A 140 -18.17 9.89 -30.02
C LYS A 140 -17.34 9.06 -30.99
N GLU A 141 -16.76 9.67 -31.98
CA GLU A 141 -15.84 9.03 -32.91
C GLU A 141 -14.48 8.80 -32.26
N LYS A 142 -13.82 7.71 -32.60
CA LYS A 142 -12.46 7.39 -32.16
C LYS A 142 -11.48 8.39 -32.76
N ILE A 143 -10.77 9.13 -31.89
CA ILE A 143 -9.75 10.11 -32.28
C ILE A 143 -8.34 9.66 -31.96
N GLY A 144 -8.17 8.51 -31.31
CA GLY A 144 -6.87 7.97 -30.93
C GLY A 144 -6.98 6.85 -29.90
N GLU A 145 -5.87 6.53 -29.30
CA GLU A 145 -5.79 5.52 -28.23
C GLU A 145 -5.09 6.10 -26.99
N LEU A 146 -5.58 5.70 -25.82
CA LEU A 146 -4.93 5.90 -24.54
C LEU A 146 -4.16 4.63 -24.18
N ARG A 147 -2.85 4.75 -24.08
CA ARG A 147 -1.94 3.69 -23.63
C ARG A 147 -0.89 4.29 -22.73
N ILE A 148 -0.16 3.44 -22.03
CA ILE A 148 1.03 3.87 -21.29
C ILE A 148 2.11 4.34 -22.26
N GLU A 149 2.60 5.57 -22.06
CA GLU A 149 3.64 6.20 -22.89
C GLU A 149 4.93 6.45 -22.10
N LYS A 150 4.86 6.27 -20.78
CA LYS A 150 5.97 6.54 -19.88
C LYS A 150 6.61 5.25 -19.39
N PRO A 151 7.92 5.27 -19.06
CA PRO A 151 8.61 4.11 -18.51
C PRO A 151 7.90 3.56 -17.27
N VAL A 152 7.84 2.23 -17.20
CA VAL A 152 7.33 1.48 -16.04
C VAL A 152 8.41 0.51 -15.61
N GLU A 153 8.87 0.67 -14.36
CA GLU A 153 9.88 -0.19 -13.75
C GLU A 153 9.29 -0.98 -12.60
N VAL A 154 9.74 -2.21 -12.45
CA VAL A 154 9.30 -3.09 -11.36
C VAL A 154 10.32 -3.02 -10.23
N LEU A 155 9.90 -2.46 -9.09
CA LEU A 155 10.63 -2.54 -7.82
C LEU A 155 9.81 -3.36 -6.85
N PHE A 156 10.20 -4.62 -6.65
CA PHE A 156 9.52 -5.53 -5.72
C PHE A 156 9.57 -5.00 -4.30
N GLU A 157 8.52 -5.27 -3.53
CA GLU A 157 8.44 -4.83 -2.15
C GLU A 157 9.37 -5.65 -1.26
N GLY A 158 10.27 -4.97 -0.57
CA GLY A 158 11.07 -5.54 0.50
C GLY A 158 10.29 -5.57 1.82
N TYR A 159 10.88 -6.17 2.83
CA TYR A 159 10.38 -6.14 4.21
C TYR A 159 11.56 -6.03 5.18
N ASP A 160 11.29 -5.47 6.35
CA ASP A 160 12.27 -5.34 7.41
C ASP A 160 12.50 -6.70 8.08
N THR A 161 13.69 -7.28 7.85
CA THR A 161 14.09 -8.58 8.41
C THR A 161 14.31 -8.52 9.92
N ASP A 162 14.52 -7.33 10.47
CA ASP A 162 14.65 -7.14 11.92
C ASP A 162 13.29 -7.11 12.62
N VAL A 163 12.23 -6.79 11.89
CA VAL A 163 10.84 -6.83 12.39
C VAL A 163 10.20 -8.19 12.12
N TYR A 164 10.33 -8.70 10.89
CA TYR A 164 9.69 -9.94 10.44
C TYR A 164 10.67 -11.11 10.49
N ASP A 165 11.01 -11.54 11.70
CA ASP A 165 11.90 -12.67 11.96
C ASP A 165 11.21 -13.72 12.83
N ASN A 166 10.97 -14.92 12.29
CA ASN A 166 10.34 -16.03 12.98
C ASN A 166 11.22 -16.69 14.06
N LYS A 167 12.48 -16.30 14.14
CA LYS A 167 13.42 -16.77 15.18
C LYS A 167 13.44 -15.86 16.40
N LYS A 168 12.86 -14.67 16.32
CA LYS A 168 12.80 -13.76 17.46
C LYS A 168 11.90 -14.30 18.55
N PRO A 169 12.28 -14.12 19.83
CA PRO A 169 11.44 -14.52 20.94
C PRO A 169 10.13 -13.74 20.93
N ILE A 170 9.03 -14.45 21.12
CA ILE A 170 7.70 -13.85 21.25
C ILE A 170 7.65 -13.06 22.56
N SER A 171 7.20 -11.80 22.52
CA SER A 171 7.05 -10.97 23.72
C SER A 171 6.02 -11.56 24.69
N ASP A 172 6.17 -11.29 25.98
CA ASP A 172 5.25 -11.82 27.00
C ASP A 172 3.83 -11.27 26.83
N THR A 173 3.68 -10.05 26.32
CA THR A 173 2.38 -9.48 25.96
C THR A 173 1.68 -10.32 24.90
N VAL A 174 2.40 -10.70 23.84
CA VAL A 174 1.84 -11.56 22.78
C VAL A 174 1.54 -12.97 23.32
N LYS A 175 2.45 -13.58 24.10
CA LYS A 175 2.21 -14.87 24.74
C LYS A 175 0.93 -14.85 25.58
N LYS A 176 0.72 -13.78 26.37
CA LYS A 176 -0.49 -13.62 27.18
C LYS A 176 -1.76 -13.55 26.34
N VAL A 177 -1.75 -12.83 25.22
CA VAL A 177 -2.92 -12.76 24.31
C VAL A 177 -3.23 -14.15 23.72
N PHE A 178 -2.21 -14.92 23.37
CA PHE A 178 -2.40 -16.24 22.79
C PHE A 178 -2.67 -17.35 23.82
N SER A 179 -2.35 -17.15 25.12
CA SER A 179 -2.60 -18.15 26.15
C SER A 179 -4.09 -18.49 26.36
N ASP A 180 -4.97 -17.56 25.99
CA ASP A 180 -6.41 -17.76 26.11
C ASP A 180 -7.02 -18.54 24.92
N ILE A 181 -6.21 -18.91 23.91
CA ILE A 181 -6.63 -19.68 22.74
C ILE A 181 -6.22 -21.14 22.95
N PRO A 182 -7.17 -22.04 23.20
CA PRO A 182 -6.87 -23.45 23.53
C PRO A 182 -6.50 -24.29 22.29
N GLU A 183 -6.76 -23.77 21.09
CA GLU A 183 -6.50 -24.49 19.84
C GLU A 183 -5.00 -24.46 19.49
N SER A 184 -4.47 -25.64 19.12
CA SER A 184 -3.06 -25.80 18.77
C SER A 184 -2.69 -25.26 17.38
N PHE A 185 -3.68 -25.00 16.53
CA PHE A 185 -3.51 -24.45 15.19
C PHE A 185 -4.48 -23.30 14.93
N CYS A 186 -3.95 -22.21 14.40
CA CYS A 186 -4.73 -21.00 14.14
C CYS A 186 -4.54 -20.53 12.70
N PHE A 187 -5.65 -20.23 12.02
CA PHE A 187 -5.62 -19.40 10.82
C PHE A 187 -5.59 -17.94 11.23
N LEU A 188 -4.72 -17.14 10.61
CA LEU A 188 -4.61 -15.71 10.90
C LEU A 188 -5.03 -14.90 9.68
N PHE A 189 -5.99 -13.98 9.87
CA PHE A 189 -6.29 -12.90 8.95
C PHE A 189 -5.81 -11.57 9.53
N VAL A 190 -5.11 -10.77 8.72
CA VAL A 190 -4.70 -9.40 9.06
C VAL A 190 -5.22 -8.45 7.99
N GLY A 191 -6.04 -7.49 8.37
CA GLY A 191 -6.59 -6.53 7.40
C GLY A 191 -7.65 -5.62 7.98
N HIS A 192 -8.05 -4.62 7.17
CA HIS A 192 -9.18 -3.77 7.53
C HIS A 192 -10.49 -4.53 7.32
N TRP A 193 -11.37 -4.43 8.30
CA TRP A 193 -12.77 -4.81 8.11
C TRP A 193 -13.54 -3.56 7.67
N LEU A 194 -13.69 -3.43 6.36
CA LEU A 194 -14.35 -2.28 5.76
C LEU A 194 -15.87 -2.42 5.83
N GLN A 195 -16.55 -1.27 5.87
CA GLN A 195 -18.01 -1.25 5.73
C GLN A 195 -18.42 -1.77 4.35
N GLY A 196 -19.47 -2.57 4.34
CA GLY A 196 -20.05 -3.14 3.13
C GLY A 196 -21.16 -4.12 3.50
N ALA A 197 -22.05 -4.43 2.56
CA ALA A 197 -22.97 -5.54 2.73
C ALA A 197 -22.18 -6.85 2.86
N LEU A 198 -22.75 -7.84 3.55
CA LEU A 198 -22.13 -9.15 3.75
C LEU A 198 -21.63 -9.74 2.43
N GLY A 199 -20.33 -9.98 2.32
CA GLY A 199 -19.69 -10.52 1.12
C GLY A 199 -19.31 -9.48 0.07
N HIS A 200 -19.51 -8.18 0.33
CA HIS A 200 -19.16 -7.08 -0.60
C HIS A 200 -18.03 -6.19 -0.07
N ASP A 201 -17.48 -6.47 1.12
CA ASP A 201 -16.27 -5.79 1.55
C ASP A 201 -15.06 -6.27 0.72
N ARG A 202 -14.15 -5.34 0.38
CA ARG A 202 -12.98 -5.61 -0.48
C ARG A 202 -12.08 -6.76 0.03
N LYS A 203 -12.06 -7.01 1.32
CA LYS A 203 -11.26 -8.08 1.94
C LYS A 203 -12.05 -9.37 2.13
N ASN A 204 -13.35 -9.33 1.85
CA ASN A 204 -14.26 -10.48 1.88
C ASN A 204 -14.21 -11.30 3.18
N ILE A 205 -14.14 -10.59 4.32
CA ILE A 205 -13.99 -11.21 5.65
C ILE A 205 -15.18 -12.08 5.99
N TYR A 206 -16.38 -11.67 5.57
CA TYR A 206 -17.57 -12.47 5.77
C TYR A 206 -17.48 -13.85 5.13
N SER A 207 -17.03 -13.90 3.87
CA SER A 207 -16.85 -15.20 3.19
C SER A 207 -15.78 -16.04 3.86
N LEU A 208 -14.68 -15.42 4.34
CA LEU A 208 -13.67 -16.11 5.11
C LEU A 208 -14.27 -16.76 6.36
N ILE A 209 -15.03 -16.00 7.16
CA ILE A 209 -15.70 -16.52 8.38
C ILE A 209 -16.68 -17.64 8.01
N LYS A 210 -17.51 -17.43 7.00
CA LYS A 210 -18.50 -18.42 6.54
C LYS A 210 -17.84 -19.71 6.07
N VAL A 211 -16.79 -19.62 5.26
CA VAL A 211 -16.04 -20.78 4.77
C VAL A 211 -15.40 -21.52 5.95
N PHE A 212 -14.73 -20.80 6.85
CA PHE A 212 -14.13 -21.39 8.05
C PHE A 212 -15.15 -22.16 8.88
N LEU A 213 -16.28 -21.52 9.21
CA LEU A 213 -17.35 -22.17 9.98
C LEU A 213 -17.94 -23.38 9.27
N ASN A 214 -18.24 -23.27 7.98
CA ASN A 214 -18.79 -24.39 7.21
C ASN A 214 -17.82 -25.57 7.12
N THR A 215 -16.53 -25.30 7.04
CA THR A 215 -15.48 -26.34 6.96
C THR A 215 -15.31 -27.06 8.32
N PHE A 216 -15.32 -26.33 9.43
CA PHE A 216 -14.89 -26.89 10.71
C PHE A 216 -16.03 -27.11 11.73
N LYS A 217 -17.23 -26.54 11.52
CA LYS A 217 -18.35 -26.65 12.46
C LYS A 217 -18.82 -28.10 12.69
N GLY A 218 -18.87 -28.90 11.65
CA GLY A 218 -19.38 -30.27 11.66
C GLY A 218 -18.32 -31.36 11.72
N THR A 219 -17.04 -31.01 11.87
CA THR A 219 -15.95 -32.00 11.86
C THR A 219 -15.92 -32.83 13.15
N SER A 220 -15.50 -34.09 13.01
CA SER A 220 -15.24 -35.00 14.14
C SER A 220 -14.03 -34.63 14.98
N LEU A 221 -13.29 -33.57 14.62
CA LEU A 221 -12.18 -33.03 15.37
C LEU A 221 -12.64 -32.60 16.77
N ARG A 222 -12.00 -33.06 17.84
CA ARG A 222 -12.36 -32.78 19.23
C ARG A 222 -11.24 -32.03 19.95
N GLY A 223 -11.64 -31.18 20.92
CA GLY A 223 -10.70 -30.44 21.77
C GLY A 223 -9.75 -29.57 20.98
N GLY A 224 -8.48 -29.52 21.36
CA GLY A 224 -7.45 -28.71 20.72
C GLY A 224 -7.07 -29.08 19.28
N SER A 225 -7.70 -30.12 18.69
CA SER A 225 -7.52 -30.49 17.28
C SER A 225 -8.37 -29.64 16.32
N LYS A 226 -9.36 -28.87 16.82
CA LYS A 226 -10.07 -27.89 15.99
C LYS A 226 -9.21 -26.66 15.80
N PRO A 227 -9.15 -26.08 14.60
CA PRO A 227 -8.43 -24.83 14.41
C PRO A 227 -9.23 -23.64 14.96
N ALA A 228 -8.51 -22.59 15.39
CA ALA A 228 -9.09 -21.26 15.61
C ALA A 228 -8.95 -20.37 14.37
N LEU A 229 -9.82 -19.36 14.24
CA LEU A 229 -9.70 -18.27 13.29
C LEU A 229 -9.43 -16.99 14.07
N ILE A 230 -8.25 -16.42 13.89
CA ILE A 230 -7.85 -15.14 14.49
C ILE A 230 -8.04 -14.03 13.46
N LEU A 231 -8.82 -13.01 13.82
CA LEU A 231 -9.05 -11.83 12.99
C LEU A 231 -8.36 -10.62 13.62
N LYS A 232 -7.25 -10.18 13.04
CA LYS A 232 -6.57 -8.92 13.41
C LYS A 232 -7.07 -7.82 12.48
N THR A 233 -7.98 -6.99 12.98
CA THR A 233 -8.62 -5.93 12.18
C THR A 233 -8.47 -4.57 12.85
N ASN A 234 -8.65 -3.51 12.03
CA ASN A 234 -8.87 -2.15 12.52
C ASN A 234 -10.36 -1.82 12.35
N ASN A 235 -10.97 -1.22 13.38
CA ASN A 235 -12.37 -0.74 13.35
C ASN A 235 -13.41 -1.80 12.93
N GLY A 236 -13.19 -3.08 13.23
CA GLY A 236 -14.25 -4.06 13.12
C GLY A 236 -15.35 -3.71 14.12
N ASN A 237 -16.52 -3.26 13.63
CA ASN A 237 -17.76 -3.44 14.38
C ASN A 237 -18.25 -4.84 14.04
N PRO A 238 -18.26 -5.76 15.01
CA PRO A 238 -18.80 -7.10 14.82
C PRO A 238 -20.30 -7.04 14.54
#